data_934f60d763f682057b5f88dfccbc9cd0
#
_entry.id   934f60d763f682057b5f88dfccbc9cd0
#
_cell.length_a   1.000
_cell.length_b   1.000
_cell.length_c   1.000
_cell.angle_alpha   90.00
_cell.angle_beta   90.00
_cell.angle_gamma   90.00
#
_symmetry.space_group_name_H-M   'P 1'
#
loop_
_entity.id
_entity.type
_entity.pdbx_description
1 polymer ?
#
loop_
_entity_poly.entity_id
_entity_poly.type
_entity_poly.pdbx_seq_one_letter_code
_entity_poly.pdbx_strand_id
1 'polypeptide(L)'
;MMKFRLLTLLCLAAVTAAPGMSRLANAADGPIRVLFLGHESEHHDSNRFFPMLSRALGRDAIYFDYMTSVEEALGDASRLAKFDALLLYANHGRIEPHQWTNLKNYVENGGGFVPVHCASWCFANEPAFDQLVGGRFKSHQGTEFASKIVKPDHPALKDVKEFTAWDETYFHSNHNPTNRTVLMVR
;
A
#
# COMPACT_ATOMS: atom_id res chain seq x y z
N MET A 1 72.06 9.29 24.79
CA MET A 1 71.32 9.63 23.56
C MET A 1 70.15 8.65 23.43
N MET A 2 68.96 9.09 23.83
CA MET A 2 67.76 8.27 23.91
C MET A 2 66.91 8.57 22.67
N LYS A 3 66.65 7.56 21.83
CA LYS A 3 65.84 7.70 20.61
C LYS A 3 64.36 7.44 20.95
N PHE A 4 63.56 8.49 20.92
CA PHE A 4 62.11 8.40 20.99
C PHE A 4 61.55 7.84 19.66
N ARG A 5 60.84 6.73 19.69
CA ARG A 5 60.05 6.24 18.58
C ARG A 5 58.60 6.72 18.76
N LEU A 6 58.17 7.57 17.82
CA LEU A 6 56.83 8.08 17.74
C LEU A 6 55.94 6.93 17.12
N LEU A 7 55.02 6.41 17.92
CA LEU A 7 54.06 5.38 17.45
C LEU A 7 52.82 6.16 16.98
N THR A 8 52.61 6.21 15.64
CA THR A 8 51.43 6.80 15.05
C THR A 8 50.30 5.76 15.10
N LEU A 9 49.32 6.01 15.96
CA LEU A 9 48.07 5.17 16.02
C LEU A 9 47.12 5.63 14.91
N LEU A 10 46.97 4.80 13.89
CA LEU A 10 45.99 4.98 12.84
C LEU A 10 44.63 4.45 13.34
N CYS A 11 43.72 5.32 13.77
CA CYS A 11 42.35 4.93 14.06
C CYS A 11 41.59 4.72 12.75
N LEU A 12 41.42 3.45 12.37
CA LEU A 12 40.54 3.05 11.28
C LEU A 12 39.09 3.03 11.80
N ALA A 13 38.33 4.08 11.53
CA ALA A 13 36.91 4.13 11.80
C ALA A 13 36.19 3.23 10.79
N ALA A 14 35.85 2.00 11.19
CA ALA A 14 34.96 1.13 10.43
C ALA A 14 33.54 1.69 10.52
N VAL A 15 33.07 2.33 9.45
CA VAL A 15 31.66 2.65 9.28
C VAL A 15 30.96 1.34 8.94
N THR A 16 30.39 0.67 9.92
CA THR A 16 29.46 -0.43 9.71
C THR A 16 28.14 0.17 9.24
N ALA A 17 27.87 0.12 7.93
CA ALA A 17 26.55 0.30 7.41
C ALA A 17 25.67 -0.79 8.02
N ALA A 18 24.75 -0.40 8.91
CA ALA A 18 23.73 -1.29 9.41
C ALA A 18 22.88 -1.76 8.22
N PRO A 19 22.74 -3.09 7.99
CA PRO A 19 21.77 -3.55 7.01
C PRO A 19 20.40 -3.07 7.46
N GLY A 20 19.68 -2.38 6.56
CA GLY A 20 18.29 -2.01 6.79
C GLY A 20 17.54 -3.25 7.24
N MET A 21 17.16 -3.29 8.52
CA MET A 21 16.27 -4.32 9.03
C MET A 21 14.93 -4.12 8.33
N SER A 22 14.70 -4.87 7.24
CA SER A 22 13.34 -5.13 6.78
C SER A 22 12.59 -5.61 8.01
N ARG A 23 11.62 -4.83 8.46
CA ARG A 23 10.62 -5.32 9.40
C ARG A 23 9.90 -6.45 8.67
N LEU A 24 10.39 -7.68 8.85
CA LEU A 24 9.50 -8.81 8.70
C LEU A 24 8.39 -8.55 9.71
N ALA A 25 7.19 -8.29 9.19
CA ALA A 25 6.01 -8.20 10.01
C ALA A 25 5.89 -9.54 10.72
N ASN A 26 6.43 -9.63 11.95
CA ASN A 26 5.90 -10.56 12.91
C ASN A 26 4.41 -10.18 12.98
N ALA A 27 3.52 -11.16 12.78
CA ALA A 27 2.12 -10.99 13.09
C ALA A 27 2.08 -10.37 14.49
N ALA A 28 1.76 -9.08 14.56
CA ALA A 28 1.75 -8.38 15.83
C ALA A 28 0.67 -9.07 16.67
N ASP A 29 0.99 -9.39 17.93
CA ASP A 29 0.03 -9.96 18.90
C ASP A 29 -1.08 -8.93 19.28
N GLY A 30 -1.42 -8.03 18.39
CA GLY A 30 -2.34 -6.93 18.58
C GLY A 30 -3.24 -6.66 17.36
N PRO A 31 -4.22 -5.77 17.51
CA PRO A 31 -5.13 -5.40 16.43
C PRO A 31 -4.40 -4.68 15.30
N ILE A 32 -4.80 -4.98 14.06
CA ILE A 32 -4.32 -4.28 12.87
C ILE A 32 -5.13 -2.99 12.69
N ARG A 33 -4.44 -1.87 12.62
CA ARG A 33 -5.04 -0.55 12.39
C ARG A 33 -4.89 -0.15 10.94
N VAL A 34 -6.00 0.09 10.27
CA VAL A 34 -6.05 0.46 8.86
C VAL A 34 -6.62 1.86 8.71
N LEU A 35 -5.88 2.76 8.07
CA LEU A 35 -6.45 4.00 7.58
C LEU A 35 -7.21 3.69 6.29
N PHE A 36 -8.51 3.97 6.25
CA PHE A 36 -9.30 3.81 5.04
C PHE A 36 -9.56 5.19 4.41
N LEU A 37 -8.85 5.49 3.33
CA LEU A 37 -9.11 6.68 2.50
C LEU A 37 -10.18 6.36 1.47
N GLY A 38 -11.36 6.86 1.72
CA GLY A 38 -12.51 6.83 0.84
C GLY A 38 -12.80 8.18 0.19
N HIS A 39 -14.01 8.34 -0.34
CA HIS A 39 -14.51 9.61 -0.88
C HIS A 39 -16.04 9.66 -0.83
N GLU A 40 -16.61 10.85 -1.02
CA GLU A 40 -18.04 11.08 -1.19
C GLU A 40 -18.36 11.19 -2.68
N SER A 41 -18.76 10.10 -3.32
CA SER A 41 -19.10 10.03 -4.74
C SER A 41 -20.20 9.02 -4.97
N GLU A 42 -21.08 9.29 -5.93
CA GLU A 42 -22.11 8.36 -6.37
C GLU A 42 -21.51 7.09 -7.00
N HIS A 43 -20.35 7.23 -7.63
CA HIS A 43 -19.60 6.11 -8.18
C HIS A 43 -18.58 5.61 -7.16
N HIS A 44 -18.54 4.31 -6.95
CA HIS A 44 -17.60 3.67 -6.00
C HIS A 44 -17.77 4.21 -4.58
N ASP A 45 -19.03 4.24 -4.11
CA ASP A 45 -19.45 4.82 -2.84
C ASP A 45 -18.79 4.09 -1.64
N SER A 46 -17.65 4.62 -1.19
CA SER A 46 -16.92 4.09 -0.05
C SER A 46 -17.67 4.24 1.27
N ASN A 47 -18.57 5.24 1.39
CA ASN A 47 -19.41 5.40 2.59
C ASN A 47 -20.33 4.19 2.78
N ARG A 48 -20.78 3.60 1.67
CA ARG A 48 -21.62 2.39 1.67
C ARG A 48 -20.83 1.15 2.08
N PHE A 49 -19.58 1.03 1.61
CA PHE A 49 -18.79 -0.18 1.81
C PHE A 49 -17.99 -0.18 3.11
N PHE A 50 -17.62 0.99 3.63
CA PHE A 50 -16.86 1.09 4.87
C PHE A 50 -17.53 0.37 6.06
N PRO A 51 -18.82 0.58 6.38
CA PRO A 51 -19.46 -0.11 7.51
C PRO A 51 -19.48 -1.63 7.34
N MET A 52 -19.64 -2.11 6.12
CA MET A 52 -19.63 -3.54 5.81
C MET A 52 -18.25 -4.16 6.05
N LEU A 53 -17.19 -3.54 5.53
CA LEU A 53 -15.81 -3.98 5.72
C LEU A 53 -15.41 -3.92 7.20
N SER A 54 -15.72 -2.81 7.86
CA SER A 54 -15.41 -2.61 9.28
C SER A 54 -16.07 -3.69 10.16
N ARG A 55 -17.33 -4.03 9.87
CA ARG A 55 -18.05 -5.09 10.60
C ARG A 55 -17.50 -6.48 10.30
N ALA A 56 -17.15 -6.77 9.05
CA ALA A 56 -16.64 -8.07 8.64
C ALA A 56 -15.25 -8.32 9.22
N LEU A 57 -14.33 -7.40 8.99
CA LEU A 57 -12.90 -7.55 9.35
C LEU A 57 -12.62 -7.24 10.83
N GLY A 58 -13.49 -6.49 11.51
CA GLY A 58 -13.37 -6.25 12.95
C GLY A 58 -13.45 -7.53 13.80
N ARG A 59 -14.02 -8.62 13.26
CA ARG A 59 -14.02 -9.95 13.90
C ARG A 59 -12.63 -10.59 13.92
N ASP A 60 -11.78 -10.16 12.98
CA ASP A 60 -10.40 -10.62 12.85
C ASP A 60 -9.42 -9.59 13.44
N ALA A 61 -9.91 -8.70 14.33
CA ALA A 61 -9.16 -7.63 14.96
C ALA A 61 -8.52 -6.64 13.98
N ILE A 62 -9.15 -6.39 12.82
CA ILE A 62 -8.76 -5.38 11.83
C ILE A 62 -9.72 -4.19 11.98
N TYR A 63 -9.19 -3.04 12.40
CA TYR A 63 -9.97 -1.85 12.70
C TYR A 63 -9.62 -0.71 11.75
N PHE A 64 -10.65 0.01 11.31
CA PHE A 64 -10.53 1.08 10.34
C PHE A 64 -10.77 2.46 10.97
N ASP A 65 -9.88 3.40 10.68
CA ASP A 65 -10.15 4.83 10.81
C ASP A 65 -10.50 5.34 9.39
N TYR A 66 -11.74 5.80 9.19
CA TYR A 66 -12.25 6.21 7.87
C TYR A 66 -12.10 7.71 7.66
N MET A 67 -11.51 8.08 6.53
CA MET A 67 -11.32 9.47 6.11
C MET A 67 -11.71 9.64 4.64
N THR A 68 -12.29 10.78 4.28
CA THR A 68 -12.69 11.09 2.90
C THR A 68 -11.83 12.20 2.27
N SER A 69 -10.95 12.80 3.05
CA SER A 69 -10.04 13.85 2.62
C SER A 69 -8.61 13.33 2.46
N VAL A 70 -7.98 13.63 1.31
CA VAL A 70 -6.57 13.30 1.07
C VAL A 70 -5.66 14.03 2.07
N GLU A 71 -6.01 15.27 2.44
CA GLU A 71 -5.24 16.04 3.43
C GLU A 71 -5.33 15.41 4.82
N GLU A 72 -6.50 14.98 5.25
CA GLU A 72 -6.63 14.29 6.54
C GLU A 72 -5.88 12.97 6.58
N ALA A 73 -5.89 12.22 5.49
CA ALA A 73 -5.26 10.92 5.42
C ALA A 73 -3.73 10.99 5.26
N LEU A 74 -3.25 11.88 4.40
CA LEU A 74 -1.86 11.88 3.93
C LEU A 74 -1.08 13.13 4.29
N GLY A 75 -1.74 14.19 4.82
CA GLY A 75 -1.09 15.47 5.13
C GLY A 75 -0.12 15.41 6.30
N ASP A 76 -0.30 14.49 7.24
CA ASP A 76 0.53 14.31 8.43
C ASP A 76 1.20 12.93 8.47
N ALA A 77 2.51 12.89 8.18
CA ALA A 77 3.30 11.66 8.19
C ALA A 77 3.31 10.98 9.57
N SER A 78 3.27 11.75 10.65
CA SER A 78 3.29 11.20 12.01
C SER A 78 1.97 10.50 12.37
N ARG A 79 0.87 10.97 11.82
CA ARG A 79 -0.43 10.32 11.94
C ARG A 79 -0.47 9.05 11.09
N LEU A 80 -0.06 9.13 9.82
CA LEU A 80 -0.04 7.99 8.91
C LEU A 80 0.82 6.84 9.46
N ALA A 81 1.93 7.14 10.11
CA ALA A 81 2.81 6.15 10.74
C ALA A 81 2.20 5.37 11.91
N LYS A 82 1.01 5.76 12.40
CA LYS A 82 0.28 5.04 13.47
C LYS A 82 -0.57 3.88 12.94
N PHE A 83 -0.68 3.74 11.63
CA PHE A 83 -1.44 2.69 10.97
C PHE A 83 -0.51 1.62 10.40
N ASP A 84 -0.96 0.38 10.44
CA ASP A 84 -0.25 -0.75 9.84
C ASP A 84 -0.46 -0.82 8.34
N ALA A 85 -1.62 -0.35 7.86
CA ALA A 85 -1.95 -0.29 6.43
C ALA A 85 -2.81 0.94 6.09
N LEU A 86 -2.69 1.38 4.82
CA LEU A 86 -3.58 2.31 4.15
C LEU A 86 -4.39 1.53 3.10
N LEU A 87 -5.73 1.51 3.24
CA LEU A 87 -6.63 1.06 2.20
C LEU A 87 -7.14 2.28 1.44
N LEU A 88 -6.98 2.28 0.12
CA LEU A 88 -7.46 3.33 -0.77
C LEU A 88 -8.58 2.78 -1.67
N TYR A 89 -9.80 3.26 -1.47
CA TYR A 89 -10.94 3.02 -2.35
C TYR A 89 -11.64 4.33 -2.65
N ALA A 90 -11.13 5.05 -3.65
CA ALA A 90 -11.52 6.43 -3.96
C ALA A 90 -11.15 6.83 -5.40
N ASN A 91 -11.68 7.99 -5.84
CA ASN A 91 -11.42 8.63 -7.13
C ASN A 91 -10.82 10.05 -6.97
N HIS A 92 -9.89 10.25 -6.04
CA HIS A 92 -9.24 11.56 -5.87
C HIS A 92 -8.34 11.88 -7.08
N GLY A 93 -8.65 12.96 -7.80
CA GLY A 93 -7.94 13.34 -9.02
C GLY A 93 -6.52 13.88 -8.78
N ARG A 94 -6.24 14.41 -7.60
CA ARG A 94 -4.97 15.08 -7.28
C ARG A 94 -4.43 14.66 -5.92
N ILE A 95 -3.10 14.71 -5.81
CA ILE A 95 -2.34 14.62 -4.59
C ILE A 95 -1.33 15.78 -4.55
N GLU A 96 -1.15 16.41 -3.39
CA GLU A 96 -0.16 17.46 -3.22
C GLU A 96 1.26 16.87 -2.98
N PRO A 97 2.33 17.59 -3.32
CA PRO A 97 3.70 17.04 -3.23
C PRO A 97 4.08 16.52 -1.84
N HIS A 98 3.64 17.17 -0.76
CA HIS A 98 3.92 16.71 0.59
C HIS A 98 3.14 15.44 0.94
N GLN A 99 1.89 15.33 0.49
CA GLN A 99 1.04 14.13 0.68
C GLN A 99 1.61 12.92 -0.07
N TRP A 100 2.08 13.14 -1.31
CA TRP A 100 2.79 12.11 -2.08
C TRP A 100 4.07 11.66 -1.37
N THR A 101 4.86 12.60 -0.88
CA THR A 101 6.08 12.30 -0.12
C THR A 101 5.76 11.46 1.12
N ASN A 102 4.71 11.81 1.85
CA ASN A 102 4.27 11.07 3.04
C ASN A 102 3.83 9.64 2.69
N LEU A 103 3.00 9.47 1.65
CA LEU A 103 2.56 8.15 1.18
C LEU A 103 3.74 7.28 0.74
N LYS A 104 4.62 7.84 -0.10
CA LYS A 104 5.80 7.13 -0.60
C LYS A 104 6.69 6.67 0.55
N ASN A 105 7.05 7.58 1.45
CA ASN A 105 7.88 7.25 2.60
C ASN A 105 7.23 6.23 3.52
N TYR A 106 5.91 6.32 3.72
CA TYR A 106 5.16 5.35 4.52
C TYR A 106 5.31 3.94 3.95
N VAL A 107 5.12 3.75 2.64
CA VAL A 107 5.26 2.45 1.98
C VAL A 107 6.72 1.97 1.99
N GLU A 108 7.68 2.85 1.69
CA GLU A 108 9.11 2.53 1.70
C GLU A 108 9.61 2.12 3.10
N ASN A 109 8.99 2.62 4.16
CA ASN A 109 9.27 2.24 5.54
C ASN A 109 8.46 1.01 6.03
N GLY A 110 7.77 0.31 5.13
CA GLY A 110 7.09 -0.95 5.42
C GLY A 110 5.62 -0.84 5.80
N GLY A 111 4.99 0.34 5.65
CA GLY A 111 3.55 0.49 5.77
C GLY A 111 2.82 -0.28 4.67
N GLY A 112 1.75 -0.98 5.00
CA GLY A 112 0.92 -1.68 4.05
C GLY A 112 0.15 -0.69 3.15
N PHE A 113 0.05 -0.99 1.84
CA PHE A 113 -0.78 -0.20 0.93
C PHE A 113 -1.70 -1.12 0.12
N VAL A 114 -3.00 -0.90 0.24
CA VAL A 114 -4.06 -1.73 -0.38
C VAL A 114 -4.93 -0.86 -1.29
N PRO A 115 -4.48 -0.58 -2.53
CA PRO A 115 -5.31 0.12 -3.51
C PRO A 115 -6.36 -0.83 -4.07
N VAL A 116 -7.63 -0.40 -4.03
CA VAL A 116 -8.77 -1.23 -4.45
C VAL A 116 -9.46 -0.58 -5.64
N HIS A 117 -9.67 -1.36 -6.71
CA HIS A 117 -10.53 -1.05 -7.85
C HIS A 117 -10.23 0.34 -8.45
N CYS A 118 -11.08 1.34 -8.19
CA CYS A 118 -10.96 2.70 -8.72
C CYS A 118 -9.73 3.47 -8.22
N ALA A 119 -9.03 2.97 -7.23
CA ALA A 119 -7.78 3.59 -6.75
C ALA A 119 -6.73 3.75 -7.86
N SER A 120 -6.73 2.88 -8.88
CA SER A 120 -5.84 2.98 -10.03
C SER A 120 -6.12 4.21 -10.94
N TRP A 121 -7.22 4.92 -10.70
CA TRP A 121 -7.54 6.20 -11.35
C TRP A 121 -7.06 7.42 -10.54
N CYS A 122 -6.78 7.27 -9.25
CA CYS A 122 -6.39 8.38 -8.37
C CYS A 122 -5.13 9.10 -8.85
N PHE A 123 -4.99 10.35 -8.41
CA PHE A 123 -3.75 11.14 -8.44
C PHE A 123 -3.11 11.28 -9.82
N ALA A 124 -3.91 11.69 -10.82
CA ALA A 124 -3.49 11.84 -12.22
C ALA A 124 -2.29 12.80 -12.41
N ASN A 125 -2.07 13.68 -11.43
CA ASN A 125 -0.94 14.63 -11.45
C ASN A 125 0.38 14.04 -10.92
N GLU A 126 0.40 12.76 -10.48
CA GLU A 126 1.60 12.09 -9.95
C GLU A 126 1.85 10.75 -10.68
N PRO A 127 2.62 10.76 -11.76
CA PRO A 127 2.88 9.54 -12.55
C PRO A 127 3.58 8.42 -11.79
N ALA A 128 4.34 8.74 -10.73
CA ALA A 128 4.99 7.72 -9.91
C ALA A 128 3.97 6.90 -9.08
N PHE A 129 2.76 7.44 -8.87
CA PHE A 129 1.67 6.69 -8.24
C PHE A 129 1.23 5.49 -9.10
N ASP A 130 1.21 5.63 -10.44
CA ASP A 130 0.91 4.51 -11.33
C ASP A 130 1.87 3.34 -11.14
N GLN A 131 3.15 3.67 -10.90
CA GLN A 131 4.18 2.65 -10.65
C GLN A 131 4.00 1.98 -9.30
N LEU A 132 3.57 2.72 -8.28
CA LEU A 132 3.28 2.19 -6.96
C LEU A 132 2.08 1.23 -6.99
N VAL A 133 0.99 1.60 -7.68
CA VAL A 133 -0.22 0.78 -7.82
C VAL A 133 -0.02 -0.39 -8.80
N GLY A 134 0.91 -0.23 -9.76
CA GLY A 134 1.22 -1.23 -10.78
C GLY A 134 0.57 -0.99 -12.14
N GLY A 135 -0.21 0.08 -12.29
CA GLY A 135 -0.82 0.49 -13.55
C GLY A 135 -1.86 1.59 -13.38
N ARG A 136 -2.17 2.28 -14.48
CA ARG A 136 -3.16 3.35 -14.56
C ARG A 136 -4.44 2.85 -15.18
N PHE A 137 -5.58 3.11 -14.56
CA PHE A 137 -6.89 2.87 -15.18
C PHE A 137 -6.98 3.58 -16.54
N LYS A 138 -7.45 2.86 -17.55
CA LYS A 138 -7.65 3.37 -18.91
C LYS A 138 -9.12 3.31 -19.32
N SER A 139 -9.75 2.15 -19.13
CA SER A 139 -11.14 1.90 -19.47
C SER A 139 -11.63 0.65 -18.76
N HIS A 140 -12.91 0.40 -18.82
CA HIS A 140 -13.53 -0.86 -18.35
C HIS A 140 -14.64 -1.29 -19.27
N GLN A 141 -15.09 -2.52 -19.09
CA GLN A 141 -16.36 -3.03 -19.59
C GLN A 141 -16.99 -3.91 -18.51
N GLY A 142 -18.33 -3.88 -18.42
CA GLY A 142 -19.06 -4.82 -17.58
C GLY A 142 -19.10 -6.18 -18.27
N THR A 143 -18.63 -7.23 -17.60
CA THR A 143 -18.69 -8.60 -18.14
C THR A 143 -18.59 -9.61 -17.02
N GLU A 144 -19.09 -10.82 -17.30
CA GLU A 144 -18.80 -11.97 -16.45
C GLU A 144 -17.35 -12.41 -16.65
N PHE A 145 -16.67 -12.73 -15.57
CA PHE A 145 -15.32 -13.28 -15.60
C PHE A 145 -15.17 -14.36 -14.52
N ALA A 146 -14.25 -15.29 -14.77
CA ALA A 146 -13.79 -16.26 -13.78
C ALA A 146 -12.40 -15.88 -13.29
N SER A 147 -12.21 -15.89 -11.98
CA SER A 147 -10.90 -15.71 -11.38
C SER A 147 -10.09 -17.01 -11.45
N LYS A 148 -8.77 -16.89 -11.58
CA LYS A 148 -7.82 -18.01 -11.53
C LYS A 148 -6.69 -17.70 -10.59
N ILE A 149 -6.47 -18.57 -9.61
CA ILE A 149 -5.34 -18.49 -8.68
C ILE A 149 -4.08 -18.98 -9.40
N VAL A 150 -3.01 -18.19 -9.39
CA VAL A 150 -1.72 -18.52 -10.04
C VAL A 150 -0.58 -18.74 -9.05
N LYS A 151 -0.79 -18.41 -7.77
CA LYS A 151 0.17 -18.62 -6.67
C LYS A 151 -0.53 -19.21 -5.43
N PRO A 152 -1.02 -20.46 -5.48
CA PRO A 152 -1.87 -21.03 -4.42
C PRO A 152 -1.17 -21.09 -3.05
N ASP A 153 0.15 -21.21 -3.02
CA ASP A 153 0.91 -21.32 -1.76
C ASP A 153 1.22 -19.96 -1.12
N HIS A 154 0.78 -18.84 -1.72
CA HIS A 154 1.04 -17.52 -1.16
C HIS A 154 0.15 -17.27 0.07
N PRO A 155 0.71 -16.79 1.21
CA PRO A 155 -0.04 -16.60 2.45
C PRO A 155 -1.31 -15.74 2.31
N ALA A 156 -1.30 -14.72 1.44
CA ALA A 156 -2.45 -13.86 1.19
C ALA A 156 -3.63 -14.58 0.50
N LEU A 157 -3.41 -15.80 -0.01
CA LEU A 157 -4.45 -16.61 -0.64
C LEU A 157 -4.93 -17.76 0.24
N LYS A 158 -4.48 -17.80 1.48
CA LYS A 158 -4.98 -18.79 2.45
C LYS A 158 -6.51 -18.66 2.51
N ASP A 159 -7.20 -19.80 2.30
CA ASP A 159 -8.66 -19.90 2.32
C ASP A 159 -9.39 -19.12 1.19
N VAL A 160 -8.67 -18.48 0.26
CA VAL A 160 -9.24 -17.85 -0.93
C VAL A 160 -9.54 -18.92 -1.98
N LYS A 161 -10.74 -18.85 -2.57
CA LYS A 161 -11.18 -19.76 -3.65
C LYS A 161 -11.36 -18.97 -4.94
N GLU A 162 -11.22 -19.65 -6.06
CA GLU A 162 -11.63 -19.12 -7.36
C GLU A 162 -13.15 -18.87 -7.39
N PHE A 163 -13.55 -17.82 -8.07
CA PHE A 163 -14.96 -17.41 -8.17
C PHE A 163 -15.27 -16.89 -9.57
N THR A 164 -16.57 -16.88 -9.89
CA THR A 164 -17.13 -16.19 -11.05
C THR A 164 -17.94 -15.00 -10.57
N ALA A 165 -17.78 -13.86 -11.22
CA ALA A 165 -18.54 -12.65 -10.92
C ALA A 165 -18.82 -11.85 -12.19
N TRP A 166 -19.90 -11.06 -12.19
CA TRP A 166 -20.12 -10.00 -13.16
C TRP A 166 -19.69 -8.69 -12.52
N ASP A 167 -18.74 -7.99 -13.13
CA ASP A 167 -18.24 -6.71 -12.62
C ASP A 167 -17.55 -5.90 -13.72
N GLU A 168 -17.11 -4.70 -13.40
CA GLU A 168 -16.26 -3.87 -14.23
C GLU A 168 -14.87 -4.50 -14.37
N THR A 169 -14.56 -4.95 -15.57
CA THR A 169 -13.23 -5.48 -15.86
C THR A 169 -12.34 -4.36 -16.38
N TYR A 170 -11.41 -3.90 -15.55
CA TYR A 170 -10.53 -2.78 -15.86
C TYR A 170 -9.42 -3.16 -16.83
N PHE A 171 -9.19 -2.27 -17.81
CA PHE A 171 -7.98 -2.25 -18.63
C PHE A 171 -7.07 -1.13 -18.13
N HIS A 172 -5.80 -1.46 -17.95
CA HIS A 172 -4.81 -0.52 -17.44
C HIS A 172 -3.77 -0.16 -18.51
N SER A 173 -3.20 1.03 -18.38
CA SER A 173 -1.97 1.50 -19.05
C SER A 173 -0.86 1.65 -18.00
N ASN A 174 0.33 2.04 -18.44
CA ASN A 174 1.49 2.31 -17.59
C ASN A 174 1.83 1.15 -16.63
N HIS A 175 1.66 -0.08 -17.12
CA HIS A 175 1.94 -1.26 -16.30
C HIS A 175 3.37 -1.30 -15.76
N ASN A 176 3.49 -1.54 -14.46
CA ASN A 176 4.76 -1.89 -13.84
C ASN A 176 4.89 -3.43 -13.78
N PRO A 177 5.65 -4.07 -14.67
CA PRO A 177 5.80 -5.53 -14.68
C PRO A 177 6.82 -6.05 -13.67
N THR A 178 7.60 -5.15 -13.05
CA THR A 178 8.72 -5.51 -12.18
C THR A 178 8.32 -5.48 -10.70
N ASN A 179 9.07 -6.19 -9.87
CA ASN A 179 8.95 -6.18 -8.41
C ASN A 179 7.53 -6.47 -7.89
N ARG A 180 6.80 -7.34 -8.60
CA ARG A 180 5.45 -7.77 -8.20
C ARG A 180 5.29 -9.27 -8.29
N THR A 181 4.44 -9.82 -7.44
CA THR A 181 3.97 -11.19 -7.54
C THR A 181 2.49 -11.17 -7.95
N VAL A 182 2.16 -11.77 -9.08
CA VAL A 182 0.77 -11.95 -9.49
C VAL A 182 0.19 -13.14 -8.72
N LEU A 183 -0.86 -12.90 -7.97
CA LEU A 183 -1.51 -13.92 -7.12
C LEU A 183 -2.71 -14.56 -7.81
N MET A 184 -3.52 -13.74 -8.47
CA MET A 184 -4.75 -14.14 -9.14
C MET A 184 -4.90 -13.36 -10.45
N VAL A 185 -5.49 -13.97 -11.45
CA VAL A 185 -5.83 -13.38 -12.76
C VAL A 185 -7.27 -13.66 -13.11
N ARG A 186 -7.77 -13.00 -14.14
CA ARG A 186 -9.04 -13.27 -14.80
C ARG A 186 -8.84 -13.60 -16.27
#